data_b0cc0afbc9ac954410a6f585d0569324
#
_entry.id   b0cc0afbc9ac954410a6f585d0569324
#
_cell.length_a   1.000
_cell.length_b   1.000
_cell.length_c   1.000
_cell.angle_alpha   90.00
_cell.angle_beta   90.00
_cell.angle_gamma   90.00
#
_symmetry.space_group_name_H-M   'P 1'
#
loop_
_entity.id
_entity.type
_entity.pdbx_description
1 polymer ?
#
loop_
_entity_poly.entity_id
_entity_poly.type
_entity_poly.pdbx_seq_one_letter_code
_entity_poly.pdbx_strand_id
1 'polypeptide(L)'
;MLVGAHVMHNRLSIYFNDVLVSDTDAIEVCACIQIDGKLCLLVRQFAYCSVASRFKRECDDLALLDLSMSHTFLPATCWFFEADGSLSVLW
;
A
#
# COMPACT_ATOMS: atom_id res chain seq x y z
N MET A 1 9.04 4.81 -15.62
CA MET A 1 8.64 6.23 -15.67
C MET A 1 7.63 6.51 -14.57
N LEU A 2 7.83 7.59 -13.86
CA LEU A 2 6.92 8.00 -12.79
C LEU A 2 5.60 8.51 -13.41
N VAL A 3 4.48 8.06 -12.87
CA VAL A 3 3.14 8.43 -13.32
C VAL A 3 2.51 9.34 -12.25
N GLY A 4 2.02 10.49 -12.60
CA GLY A 4 1.35 11.52 -11.78
C GLY A 4 1.04 11.26 -10.30
N ALA A 5 0.19 12.11 -9.72
CA ALA A 5 -0.11 12.09 -8.29
C ALA A 5 -1.08 10.97 -7.89
N HIS A 6 -1.78 10.37 -8.86
CA HIS A 6 -2.66 9.23 -8.59
C HIS A 6 -2.87 8.41 -9.85
N VAL A 7 -3.36 7.19 -9.68
CA VAL A 7 -3.79 6.31 -10.78
C VAL A 7 -5.17 5.78 -10.49
N MET A 8 -5.89 5.45 -11.58
CA MET A 8 -7.18 4.76 -11.49
C MET A 8 -6.99 3.29 -11.81
N HIS A 9 -7.52 2.41 -10.97
CA HIS A 9 -7.52 0.97 -11.20
C HIS A 9 -8.80 0.37 -10.66
N ASN A 10 -9.53 -0.35 -11.50
CA ASN A 10 -10.82 -0.95 -11.15
C ASN A 10 -11.76 0.04 -10.47
N ARG A 11 -11.85 1.27 -11.01
CA ARG A 11 -12.68 2.37 -10.50
C ARG A 11 -12.25 2.93 -9.15
N LEU A 12 -11.05 2.53 -8.67
CA LEU A 12 -10.46 3.10 -7.46
C LEU A 12 -9.41 4.12 -7.83
N SER A 13 -9.42 5.26 -7.14
CA SER A 13 -8.34 6.25 -7.23
C SER A 13 -7.31 5.93 -6.18
N ILE A 14 -6.07 5.70 -6.61
CA ILE A 14 -4.96 5.39 -5.71
C ILE A 14 -4.00 6.57 -5.75
N TYR A 15 -3.86 7.24 -4.61
CA TYR A 15 -3.01 8.43 -4.47
C TYR A 15 -1.69 8.07 -3.80
N PHE A 16 -0.68 8.91 -3.99
CA PHE A 16 0.57 8.79 -3.24
C PHE A 16 0.27 8.92 -1.74
N ASN A 17 0.98 8.15 -0.95
CA ASN A 17 0.82 8.04 0.50
C ASN A 17 -0.50 7.40 0.94
N ASP A 18 -1.31 6.90 0.01
CA ASP A 18 -2.46 6.09 0.38
C ASP A 18 -2.00 4.77 1.00
N VAL A 19 -2.84 4.25 1.87
CA VAL A 19 -2.66 2.91 2.44
C VAL A 19 -3.76 2.02 1.90
N LEU A 20 -3.34 0.90 1.30
CA LEU A 20 -4.24 -0.14 0.82
C LEU A 20 -4.14 -1.34 1.74
N VAL A 21 -5.26 -1.96 2.06
CA VAL A 21 -5.31 -3.07 3.01
C VAL A 21 -5.98 -4.29 2.41
N SER A 22 -5.52 -5.45 2.83
CA SER A 22 -6.16 -6.74 2.60
C SER A 22 -6.40 -7.42 3.95
N ASP A 23 -6.84 -8.68 3.95
CA ASP A 23 -7.11 -9.41 5.18
C ASP A 23 -5.87 -9.58 6.07
N THR A 24 -4.69 -9.70 5.46
CA THR A 24 -3.46 -10.03 6.18
C THR A 24 -2.36 -8.98 6.03
N ASP A 25 -2.47 -8.11 5.03
CA ASP A 25 -1.38 -7.21 4.65
C ASP A 25 -1.88 -5.80 4.45
N ALA A 26 -0.94 -4.86 4.57
CA ALA A 26 -1.17 -3.47 4.20
C ALA A 26 0.03 -2.97 3.40
N ILE A 27 -0.22 -2.02 2.52
CA ILE A 27 0.84 -1.37 1.74
C ILE A 27 0.65 0.13 1.79
N GLU A 28 1.76 0.85 1.92
CA GLU A 28 1.81 2.30 1.75
C GLU A 28 2.31 2.60 0.35
N VAL A 29 1.53 3.35 -0.42
CA VAL A 29 1.87 3.68 -1.80
C VAL A 29 2.88 4.82 -1.81
N CYS A 30 4.11 4.55 -2.23
CA CYS A 30 5.17 5.55 -2.30
C CYS A 30 5.25 6.20 -3.67
N ALA A 31 5.02 5.44 -4.73
CA ALA A 31 5.05 5.95 -6.10
C ALA A 31 4.29 5.02 -7.03
N CYS A 32 3.89 5.54 -8.18
CA CYS A 32 3.37 4.74 -9.28
C CYS A 32 4.35 4.82 -10.44
N ILE A 33 4.78 3.66 -10.94
CA ILE A 33 5.81 3.55 -11.97
C ILE A 33 5.26 2.74 -13.13
N GLN A 34 5.54 3.19 -14.35
CA GLN A 34 5.22 2.41 -15.54
C GLN A 34 6.47 1.71 -16.05
N ILE A 35 6.43 0.38 -16.12
CA ILE A 35 7.52 -0.47 -16.59
C ILE A 35 6.98 -1.36 -17.70
N ASP A 36 7.57 -1.27 -18.89
CA ASP A 36 7.17 -2.06 -20.07
C ASP A 36 5.66 -2.00 -20.35
N GLY A 37 5.08 -0.82 -20.21
CA GLY A 37 3.65 -0.61 -20.45
C GLY A 37 2.75 -1.05 -19.31
N LYS A 38 3.30 -1.60 -18.22
CA LYS A 38 2.53 -2.03 -17.05
C LYS A 38 2.65 -1.02 -15.92
N LEU A 39 1.54 -0.76 -15.25
CA LEU A 39 1.53 0.08 -14.06
C LEU A 39 1.90 -0.74 -12.83
N CYS A 40 2.90 -0.26 -12.10
CA CYS A 40 3.36 -0.87 -10.87
C CYS A 40 3.36 0.17 -9.76
N LEU A 41 3.08 -0.27 -8.53
CA LEU A 41 3.17 0.57 -7.35
C LEU A 41 4.48 0.27 -6.62
N LEU A 42 5.21 1.32 -6.27
CA LEU A 42 6.34 1.21 -5.36
C LEU A 42 5.79 1.39 -3.96
N VAL A 43 5.92 0.36 -3.12
CA VAL A 43 5.20 0.29 -1.86
C VAL A 43 6.10 -0.12 -0.70
N ARG A 44 5.73 0.31 0.50
CA ARG A 44 6.20 -0.28 1.75
C ARG A 44 5.19 -1.34 2.19
N GLN A 45 5.68 -2.51 2.55
CA GLN A 45 4.84 -3.64 2.92
C GLN A 45 4.76 -3.80 4.43
N PHE A 46 3.55 -4.08 4.91
CA PHE A 46 3.26 -4.32 6.32
C PHE A 46 2.46 -5.61 6.44
N ALA A 47 2.76 -6.40 7.47
CA ALA A 47 2.01 -7.61 7.79
C ALA A 47 1.26 -7.42 9.11
N TYR A 48 0.04 -7.92 9.18
CA TYR A 48 -0.77 -7.81 10.40
C TYR A 48 -0.19 -8.67 11.51
N CYS A 49 -0.02 -8.04 12.68
CA CYS A 49 0.43 -8.70 13.89
C CYS A 49 -0.74 -8.76 14.89
N SER A 50 -1.28 -9.95 15.12
CA SER A 50 -2.44 -10.12 15.99
C SER A 50 -2.14 -9.77 17.45
N VAL A 51 -0.91 -10.03 17.90
CA VAL A 51 -0.48 -9.71 19.26
C VAL A 51 -0.50 -8.21 19.51
N ALA A 52 -0.02 -7.43 18.55
CA ALA A 52 0.03 -5.97 18.64
C ALA A 52 -1.26 -5.31 18.15
N SER A 53 -2.15 -6.03 17.48
CA SER A 53 -3.37 -5.52 16.85
C SER A 53 -3.08 -4.39 15.86
N ARG A 54 -1.99 -4.51 15.12
CA ARG A 54 -1.58 -3.52 14.13
C ARG A 54 -0.72 -4.16 13.06
N PHE A 55 -0.49 -3.43 11.98
CA PHE A 55 0.38 -3.89 10.89
C PHE A 55 1.82 -3.49 11.20
N LYS A 56 2.73 -4.45 11.12
CA LYS A 56 4.16 -4.22 11.32
C LYS A 56 4.89 -4.29 10.00
N ARG A 57 5.93 -3.47 9.88
CA ARG A 57 6.74 -3.40 8.67
C ARG A 57 7.49 -4.70 8.45
N GLU A 58 7.38 -5.25 7.24
CA GLU A 58 8.03 -6.53 6.91
C GLU A 58 9.53 -6.37 6.69
N CYS A 59 9.92 -5.29 6.01
CA CYS A 59 11.34 -5.00 5.75
C CYS A 59 11.52 -3.52 5.51
N ASP A 60 12.77 -3.06 5.46
CA ASP A 60 13.08 -1.64 5.24
C ASP A 60 13.05 -1.27 3.76
N ASP A 61 13.12 -2.25 2.86
CA ASP A 61 13.15 -2.02 1.43
C ASP A 61 11.75 -1.79 0.87
N LEU A 62 11.71 -1.03 -0.22
CA LEU A 62 10.48 -0.87 -1.00
C LEU A 62 10.32 -2.04 -1.95
N ALA A 63 9.06 -2.38 -2.25
CA ALA A 63 8.72 -3.45 -3.17
C ALA A 63 7.92 -2.91 -4.35
N LEU A 64 7.97 -3.61 -5.47
CA LEU A 64 7.13 -3.32 -6.62
C LEU A 64 5.93 -4.26 -6.62
N LEU A 65 4.74 -3.68 -6.69
CA LEU A 65 3.49 -4.42 -6.79
C LEU A 65 2.90 -4.15 -8.17
N ASP A 66 2.67 -5.22 -8.95
CA ASP A 66 1.97 -5.10 -10.23
C ASP A 66 0.51 -4.74 -9.93
N LEU A 67 0.04 -3.65 -10.52
CA LEU A 67 -1.31 -3.14 -10.24
C LEU A 67 -2.40 -4.15 -10.63
N SER A 68 -2.17 -4.95 -11.66
CA SER A 68 -3.11 -6.00 -12.07
C SER A 68 -3.28 -7.09 -11.02
N MET A 69 -2.31 -7.26 -10.12
CA MET A 69 -2.33 -8.25 -9.05
C MET A 69 -2.85 -7.69 -7.73
N SER A 70 -3.23 -6.42 -7.68
CA SER A 70 -3.61 -5.74 -6.45
C SER A 70 -5.12 -5.75 -6.17
N HIS A 71 -5.87 -6.62 -6.84
CA HIS A 71 -7.34 -6.64 -6.75
C HIS A 71 -7.89 -6.99 -5.36
N THR A 72 -7.06 -7.57 -4.48
CA THR A 72 -7.45 -7.91 -3.11
C THR A 72 -7.27 -6.75 -2.14
N PHE A 73 -6.61 -5.68 -2.55
CA PHE A 73 -6.37 -4.53 -1.69
C PHE A 73 -7.44 -3.48 -1.88
N LEU A 74 -7.89 -2.89 -0.76
CA LEU A 74 -8.86 -1.79 -0.74
C LEU A 74 -8.26 -0.60 -0.01
N PRO A 75 -8.60 0.64 -0.41
CA PRO A 75 -8.13 1.82 0.30
C PRO A 75 -8.61 1.83 1.75
N ALA A 76 -7.70 2.13 2.69
CA ALA A 76 -8.05 2.37 4.07
C ALA A 76 -8.65 3.75 4.21
N THR A 77 -9.73 3.88 5.02
CA THR A 77 -10.39 5.17 5.23
C THR A 77 -9.70 5.99 6.30
N CYS A 78 -9.18 5.35 7.33
CA CYS A 78 -8.51 6.05 8.43
C CYS A 78 -7.34 5.19 8.91
N TRP A 79 -6.16 5.78 8.97
CA TRP A 79 -4.94 5.09 9.38
C TRP A 79 -3.93 6.09 9.92
N PHE A 80 -2.98 5.60 10.72
CA PHE A 80 -1.87 6.43 11.19
C PHE A 80 -0.66 5.56 11.52
N PHE A 81 0.52 6.18 11.50
CA PHE A 81 1.75 5.50 11.89
C PHE A 81 2.02 5.71 13.37
N GLU A 82 2.35 4.62 14.05
CA GLU A 82 2.78 4.65 15.44
C GLU A 82 4.23 5.15 15.55
N ALA A 83 4.66 5.48 16.76
CA ALA A 83 6.01 5.97 17.01
C ALA A 83 7.09 4.96 16.62
N ASP A 84 6.80 3.67 16.68
CA ASP A 84 7.73 2.61 16.30
C ASP A 84 7.72 2.29 14.80
N GLY A 85 6.96 3.03 13.99
CA GLY A 85 6.85 2.82 12.55
C GLY A 85 5.80 1.81 12.14
N SER A 86 5.10 1.18 13.09
CA SER A 86 3.97 0.30 12.75
C SER A 86 2.76 1.11 12.30
N LEU A 87 1.85 0.44 11.60
CA LEU A 87 0.67 1.07 11.00
C LEU A 87 -0.59 0.59 11.72
N SER A 88 -1.39 1.54 12.19
CA SER A 88 -2.73 1.28 12.73
C SER A 88 -3.78 1.72 11.74
N VAL A 89 -4.72 0.82 11.46
CA VAL A 89 -5.82 1.08 10.53
C VAL A 89 -7.12 0.99 11.30
N LEU A 90 -7.95 2.02 11.16
CA LEU A 90 -9.29 2.05 11.75
C LEU A 90 -10.29 1.62 10.67
N TRP A 91 -11.02 0.57 10.99
CA TRP A 91 -12.01 -0.02 10.07
C TRP A 91 -13.36 0.67 10.17
#